data_1e64719b939fe5a72a2af48f90c41613
#
_entry.id   1e64719b939fe5a72a2af48f90c41613
#
_cell.length_a   1.000
_cell.length_b   1.000
_cell.length_c   1.000
_cell.angle_alpha   90.00
_cell.angle_beta   90.00
_cell.angle_gamma   90.00
#
_symmetry.space_group_name_H-M   'P 1'
#
loop_
_entity.id
_entity.type
_entity.pdbx_description
1 polymer ?
#
loop_
_entity_poly.entity_id
_entity_poly.type
_entity_poly.pdbx_seq_one_letter_code
_entity_poly.pdbx_strand_id
1 'polypeptide(L)'
;NTVALCESLGVSVVSHQYSKGNGASIKSGARHASRDTVVFMDGDGQHKPADILRLYAVFCQGYDLVIGARSAATQASVGRLVANTLYNRLSSWMANQTIRDLTSGFRIVNRRKFLKFLYLLPNGFSYPTTITMSFFRAGYSVAYVDIEAGKREGKSHINLLKDGMRFFLI
;
A
#
# COMPACT_ATOMS: atom_id res chain seq x y z
N ASN A 1 -18.03 15.93 -5.86
CA ASN A 1 -16.70 16.44 -5.52
C ASN A 1 -16.24 15.83 -4.20
N THR A 2 -15.21 14.95 -4.25
CA THR A 2 -14.70 14.23 -3.08
C THR A 2 -14.18 15.17 -2.00
N VAL A 3 -13.51 16.27 -2.38
CA VAL A 3 -12.96 17.25 -1.44
C VAL A 3 -14.09 17.87 -0.60
N ALA A 4 -15.12 18.42 -1.25
CA ALA A 4 -16.24 19.03 -0.54
C ALA A 4 -16.97 18.05 0.40
N LEU A 5 -17.08 16.78 -0.02
CA LEU A 5 -17.66 15.73 0.84
C LEU A 5 -16.79 15.47 2.09
N CYS A 6 -15.47 15.33 1.92
CA CYS A 6 -14.55 15.13 3.05
C CYS A 6 -14.59 16.32 4.02
N GLU A 7 -14.57 17.54 3.49
CA GLU A 7 -14.66 18.77 4.29
C GLU A 7 -15.98 18.86 5.06
N SER A 8 -17.11 18.50 4.44
CA SER A 8 -18.43 18.47 5.10
C SER A 8 -18.51 17.45 6.24
N LEU A 9 -17.68 16.40 6.20
CA LEU A 9 -17.56 15.38 7.24
C LEU A 9 -16.47 15.72 8.27
N GLY A 10 -15.86 16.90 8.22
CA GLY A 10 -14.78 17.29 9.12
C GLY A 10 -13.46 16.56 8.91
N VAL A 11 -13.28 15.93 7.75
CA VAL A 11 -12.05 15.21 7.42
C VAL A 11 -11.02 16.17 6.85
N SER A 12 -9.79 16.12 7.36
CA SER A 12 -8.68 16.93 6.85
C SER A 12 -8.29 16.50 5.43
N VAL A 13 -8.21 17.45 4.52
CA VAL A 13 -7.90 17.22 3.10
C VAL A 13 -6.58 17.86 2.72
N VAL A 14 -5.69 17.10 2.07
CA VAL A 14 -4.46 17.59 1.46
C VAL A 14 -4.60 17.49 -0.05
N SER A 15 -4.85 18.61 -0.70
CA SER A 15 -5.01 18.69 -2.15
C SER A 15 -3.72 19.06 -2.86
N HIS A 16 -3.47 18.46 -4.02
CA HIS A 16 -2.41 18.87 -4.95
C HIS A 16 -3.02 19.72 -6.07
N GLN A 17 -2.28 20.73 -6.52
CA GLN A 17 -2.71 21.61 -7.63
C GLN A 17 -2.96 20.84 -8.93
N TYR A 18 -2.25 19.71 -9.13
CA TYR A 18 -2.42 18.80 -10.27
C TYR A 18 -2.16 17.36 -9.82
N SER A 19 -2.58 16.39 -10.63
CA SER A 19 -2.37 14.97 -10.34
C SER A 19 -0.88 14.62 -10.36
N LYS A 20 -0.29 14.38 -9.18
CA LYS A 20 1.13 14.00 -9.00
C LYS A 20 1.32 12.49 -8.92
N GLY A 21 0.24 11.73 -8.88
CA GLY A 21 0.23 10.27 -8.75
C GLY A 21 0.01 9.77 -7.32
N ASN A 22 -0.32 8.48 -7.21
CA ASN A 22 -0.67 7.83 -5.95
C ASN A 22 0.43 7.94 -4.89
N GLY A 23 1.68 7.61 -5.25
CA GLY A 23 2.81 7.70 -4.32
C GLY A 23 3.06 9.11 -3.80
N ALA A 24 2.80 10.15 -4.61
CA ALA A 24 2.88 11.53 -4.14
C ALA A 24 1.80 11.84 -3.09
N SER A 25 0.58 11.33 -3.26
CA SER A 25 -0.50 11.47 -2.29
C SER A 25 -0.17 10.76 -0.98
N ILE A 26 0.37 9.55 -1.03
CA ILE A 26 0.84 8.81 0.13
C ILE A 26 1.94 9.58 0.89
N LYS A 27 2.91 10.15 0.17
CA LYS A 27 3.96 10.97 0.78
C LYS A 27 3.41 12.20 1.48
N SER A 28 2.46 12.89 0.85
CA SER A 28 1.82 14.07 1.43
C SER A 28 0.99 13.70 2.66
N GLY A 29 0.19 12.65 2.60
CA GLY A 29 -0.58 12.14 3.73
C GLY A 29 0.31 11.74 4.91
N ALA A 30 1.41 11.01 4.65
CA ALA A 30 2.37 10.62 5.69
C ALA A 30 3.04 11.81 6.39
N ARG A 31 3.35 12.88 5.64
CA ARG A 31 3.90 14.12 6.21
C ARG A 31 2.87 14.87 7.04
N HIS A 32 1.63 14.93 6.55
CA HIS A 32 0.54 15.66 7.22
C HIS A 32 0.02 14.94 8.47
N ALA A 33 0.09 13.61 8.51
CA ALA A 33 -0.34 12.83 9.67
C ALA A 33 0.41 13.24 10.94
N SER A 34 -0.31 13.37 12.06
CA SER A 34 0.24 13.82 13.35
C SER A 34 0.56 12.65 14.30
N ARG A 35 0.00 11.47 14.07
CA ARG A 35 0.18 10.30 14.94
C ARG A 35 1.37 9.43 14.50
N ASP A 36 1.91 8.66 15.45
CA ASP A 36 3.04 7.75 15.19
C ASP A 36 2.64 6.49 14.40
N THR A 37 1.36 6.16 14.36
CA THR A 37 0.80 5.06 13.58
C THR A 37 -0.06 5.63 12.46
N VAL A 38 0.16 5.18 11.23
CA VAL A 38 -0.59 5.59 10.04
C VAL A 38 -1.13 4.38 9.31
N VAL A 39 -2.39 4.48 8.91
CA VAL A 39 -3.03 3.51 8.01
C VAL A 39 -3.13 4.13 6.62
N PHE A 40 -2.68 3.40 5.61
CA PHE A 40 -2.92 3.71 4.21
C PHE A 40 -4.01 2.80 3.68
N MET A 41 -4.98 3.35 2.99
CA MET A 41 -6.10 2.64 2.39
C MET A 41 -6.56 3.37 1.14
N ASP A 42 -6.85 2.62 0.07
CA ASP A 42 -7.44 3.20 -1.13
C ASP A 42 -8.93 3.53 -0.89
N GLY A 43 -9.38 4.67 -1.41
CA GLY A 43 -10.77 5.16 -1.27
C GLY A 43 -11.71 4.65 -2.36
N ASP A 44 -11.45 3.49 -2.96
CA ASP A 44 -12.20 2.92 -4.09
C ASP A 44 -13.21 1.82 -3.67
N GLY A 45 -13.46 1.71 -2.36
CA GLY A 45 -14.43 0.76 -1.79
C GLY A 45 -13.95 -0.69 -1.72
N GLN A 46 -12.73 -1.01 -2.16
CA GLN A 46 -12.22 -2.39 -2.15
C GLN A 46 -11.86 -2.90 -0.74
N HIS A 47 -11.56 -2.02 0.20
CA HIS A 47 -11.12 -2.38 1.54
C HIS A 47 -12.23 -2.15 2.58
N LYS A 48 -12.42 -3.12 3.46
CA LYS A 48 -13.39 -3.04 4.56
C LYS A 48 -12.78 -2.25 5.73
N PRO A 49 -13.42 -1.19 6.25
CA PRO A 49 -12.91 -0.46 7.43
C PRO A 49 -12.69 -1.34 8.66
N ALA A 50 -13.48 -2.39 8.83
CA ALA A 50 -13.33 -3.37 9.93
C ALA A 50 -11.95 -4.07 9.93
N ASP A 51 -11.34 -4.25 8.76
CA ASP A 51 -10.00 -4.85 8.66
C ASP A 51 -8.90 -3.96 9.24
N ILE A 52 -9.14 -2.64 9.41
CA ILE A 52 -8.21 -1.74 10.10
C ILE A 52 -7.93 -2.25 11.53
N LEU A 53 -8.97 -2.67 12.25
CA LEU A 53 -8.82 -3.17 13.62
C LEU A 53 -8.01 -4.47 13.65
N ARG A 54 -8.17 -5.35 12.66
CA ARG A 54 -7.41 -6.60 12.53
C ARG A 54 -5.92 -6.32 12.27
N LEU A 55 -5.61 -5.39 11.35
CA LEU A 55 -4.25 -4.97 11.10
C LEU A 55 -3.64 -4.30 12.35
N TYR A 56 -4.42 -3.46 13.03
CA TYR A 56 -3.96 -2.75 14.23
C TYR A 56 -3.64 -3.72 15.38
N ALA A 57 -4.46 -4.74 15.58
CA ALA A 57 -4.21 -5.78 16.60
C ALA A 57 -2.86 -6.49 16.37
N VAL A 58 -2.50 -6.78 15.12
CA VAL A 58 -1.19 -7.36 14.79
C VAL A 58 -0.07 -6.32 14.94
N PHE A 59 -0.31 -5.08 14.53
CA PHE A 59 0.66 -3.99 14.67
C PHE A 59 1.05 -3.76 16.14
N CYS A 60 0.10 -3.85 17.07
CA CYS A 60 0.34 -3.73 18.52
C CYS A 60 1.22 -4.85 19.10
N GLN A 61 1.45 -5.95 18.37
CA GLN A 61 2.40 -7.00 18.74
C GLN A 61 3.88 -6.60 18.52
N GLY A 62 4.13 -5.37 18.08
CA GLY A 62 5.47 -4.82 17.89
C GLY A 62 5.99 -4.82 16.45
N TYR A 63 5.13 -5.10 15.49
CA TYR A 63 5.51 -4.98 14.08
C TYR A 63 5.60 -3.52 13.63
N ASP A 64 6.52 -3.24 12.71
CA ASP A 64 6.78 -1.92 12.15
C ASP A 64 5.90 -1.60 10.93
N LEU A 65 5.50 -2.64 10.23
CA LEU A 65 4.63 -2.60 9.06
C LEU A 65 3.73 -3.84 9.06
N VAL A 66 2.42 -3.64 8.95
CA VAL A 66 1.46 -4.73 8.75
C VAL A 66 0.71 -4.49 7.45
N ILE A 67 0.66 -5.49 6.59
CA ILE A 67 0.10 -5.42 5.24
C ILE A 67 -1.16 -6.29 5.17
N GLY A 68 -2.26 -5.72 4.69
CA GLY A 68 -3.45 -6.47 4.33
C GLY A 68 -3.18 -7.26 3.05
N ALA A 69 -2.94 -8.56 3.16
CA ALA A 69 -2.67 -9.44 2.03
C ALA A 69 -3.98 -9.95 1.42
N ARG A 70 -4.16 -9.71 0.12
CA ARG A 70 -5.34 -10.18 -0.61
C ARG A 70 -5.22 -11.68 -0.88
N SER A 71 -6.31 -12.41 -0.64
CA SER A 71 -6.36 -13.83 -0.98
C SER A 71 -6.28 -14.04 -2.52
N ALA A 72 -5.72 -15.17 -2.94
CA ALA A 72 -5.64 -15.53 -4.36
C ALA A 72 -7.03 -15.59 -5.03
N ALA A 73 -8.07 -15.94 -4.27
CA ALA A 73 -9.46 -16.03 -4.74
C ALA A 73 -10.08 -14.66 -5.10
N THR A 74 -9.55 -13.56 -4.57
CA THR A 74 -10.09 -12.20 -4.80
C THR A 74 -9.35 -11.44 -5.91
N GLN A 75 -8.35 -12.06 -6.55
CA GLN A 75 -7.61 -11.42 -7.64
C GLN A 75 -8.38 -11.46 -8.97
N ALA A 76 -8.54 -10.30 -9.57
CA ALA A 76 -9.50 -10.05 -10.67
C ALA A 76 -9.20 -10.76 -12.01
N SER A 77 -8.04 -11.44 -12.20
CA SER A 77 -7.74 -12.26 -13.39
C SER A 77 -6.58 -13.21 -13.15
N VAL A 78 -6.60 -14.36 -13.85
CA VAL A 78 -5.55 -15.37 -13.79
C VAL A 78 -4.17 -14.81 -14.17
N GLY A 79 -4.09 -13.96 -15.18
CA GLY A 79 -2.83 -13.32 -15.59
C GLY A 79 -2.22 -12.43 -14.51
N ARG A 80 -3.05 -11.67 -13.76
CA ARG A 80 -2.60 -10.88 -12.60
C ARG A 80 -2.15 -11.77 -11.44
N LEU A 81 -2.86 -12.88 -11.21
CA LEU A 81 -2.48 -13.83 -10.17
C LEU A 81 -1.09 -14.41 -10.46
N VAL A 82 -0.83 -14.87 -11.69
CA VAL A 82 0.47 -15.43 -12.08
C VAL A 82 1.58 -14.37 -11.96
N ALA A 83 1.37 -13.18 -12.49
CA ALA A 83 2.34 -12.08 -12.41
C ALA A 83 2.65 -11.70 -10.95
N ASN A 84 1.64 -11.55 -10.10
CA ASN A 84 1.82 -11.24 -8.69
C ASN A 84 2.54 -12.37 -7.93
N THR A 85 2.22 -13.64 -8.24
CA THR A 85 2.87 -14.80 -7.60
C THR A 85 4.35 -14.84 -7.96
N LEU A 86 4.69 -14.69 -9.24
CA LEU A 86 6.08 -14.65 -9.69
C LEU A 86 6.85 -13.49 -9.04
N TYR A 87 6.23 -12.33 -8.99
CA TYR A 87 6.81 -11.12 -8.41
C TYR A 87 7.02 -11.25 -6.89
N ASN A 88 6.03 -11.76 -6.16
CA ASN A 88 6.16 -12.04 -4.73
C ASN A 88 7.27 -13.06 -4.45
N ARG A 89 7.38 -14.11 -5.28
CA ARG A 89 8.42 -15.15 -5.14
C ARG A 89 9.83 -14.60 -5.38
N LEU A 90 10.01 -13.82 -6.43
CA LEU A 90 11.29 -13.15 -6.72
C LEU A 90 11.68 -12.19 -5.58
N SER A 91 10.74 -11.37 -5.13
CA SER A 91 10.98 -10.42 -4.04
C SER A 91 11.24 -11.12 -2.72
N SER A 92 10.59 -12.26 -2.46
CA SER A 92 10.85 -13.09 -1.26
C SER A 92 12.28 -13.65 -1.28
N TRP A 93 12.73 -14.11 -2.44
CA TRP A 93 14.11 -14.57 -2.61
C TRP A 93 15.11 -13.42 -2.39
N MET A 94 14.87 -12.23 -2.97
CA MET A 94 15.74 -11.06 -2.81
C MET A 94 15.79 -10.53 -1.39
N ALA A 95 14.68 -10.60 -0.66
CA ALA A 95 14.59 -10.12 0.73
C ALA A 95 14.99 -11.20 1.76
N ASN A 96 15.15 -12.46 1.34
CA ASN A 96 15.25 -13.63 2.21
C ASN A 96 14.13 -13.69 3.27
N GLN A 97 12.91 -13.30 2.86
CA GLN A 97 11.72 -13.20 3.71
C GLN A 97 10.48 -13.61 2.91
N THR A 98 9.48 -14.17 3.57
CA THR A 98 8.21 -14.53 2.91
C THR A 98 7.39 -13.29 2.62
N ILE A 99 7.19 -12.97 1.34
CA ILE A 99 6.35 -11.87 0.87
C ILE A 99 5.06 -12.44 0.30
N ARG A 100 3.93 -12.09 0.92
CA ARG A 100 2.61 -12.62 0.56
C ARG A 100 1.86 -11.72 -0.44
N ASP A 101 1.91 -10.40 -0.26
CA ASP A 101 1.34 -9.42 -1.19
C ASP A 101 2.19 -8.14 -1.16
N LEU A 102 3.02 -7.98 -2.18
CA LEU A 102 3.94 -6.85 -2.31
C LEU A 102 3.23 -5.57 -2.77
N THR A 103 2.10 -5.72 -3.45
CA THR A 103 1.42 -4.62 -4.16
C THR A 103 0.21 -4.05 -3.41
N SER A 104 -0.17 -4.63 -2.27
CA SER A 104 -1.30 -4.12 -1.49
C SER A 104 -1.04 -2.70 -0.99
N GLY A 105 -1.97 -1.78 -1.26
CA GLY A 105 -1.98 -0.41 -0.73
C GLY A 105 -2.48 -0.32 0.71
N PHE A 106 -3.23 -1.34 1.16
CA PHE A 106 -3.82 -1.36 2.49
C PHE A 106 -2.80 -1.84 3.54
N ARG A 107 -2.33 -0.91 4.36
CA ARG A 107 -1.27 -1.19 5.32
C ARG A 107 -1.29 -0.24 6.51
N ILE A 108 -0.78 -0.72 7.63
CA ILE A 108 -0.53 0.07 8.83
C ILE A 108 0.98 0.12 9.09
N VAL A 109 1.49 1.27 9.50
CA VAL A 109 2.94 1.47 9.57
C VAL A 109 3.33 2.40 10.71
N ASN A 110 4.52 2.17 11.28
CA ASN A 110 5.19 3.14 12.11
C ASN A 110 5.61 4.35 11.25
N ARG A 111 4.98 5.50 11.48
CA ARG A 111 5.17 6.72 10.70
C ARG A 111 6.63 7.20 10.70
N ARG A 112 7.30 7.19 11.86
CA ARG A 112 8.69 7.67 11.97
C ARG A 112 9.63 6.83 11.09
N LYS A 113 9.44 5.51 11.08
CA LYS A 113 10.21 4.60 10.22
C LYS A 113 9.87 4.78 8.76
N PHE A 114 8.58 4.96 8.42
CA PHE A 114 8.12 5.21 7.06
C PHE A 114 8.72 6.49 6.46
N LEU A 115 8.73 7.58 7.24
CA LEU A 115 9.25 8.88 6.80
C LEU A 115 10.73 8.82 6.38
N LYS A 116 11.52 7.91 6.94
CA LYS A 116 12.94 7.73 6.56
C LYS A 116 13.13 7.32 5.10
N PHE A 117 12.12 6.69 4.48
CA PHE A 117 12.20 6.15 3.11
C PHE A 117 11.38 6.94 2.09
N LEU A 118 10.80 8.08 2.46
CA LEU A 118 9.95 8.86 1.55
C LEU A 118 10.66 9.27 0.26
N TYR A 119 11.95 9.51 0.33
CA TYR A 119 12.75 9.92 -0.83
C TYR A 119 12.92 8.80 -1.86
N LEU A 120 12.83 7.53 -1.43
CA LEU A 120 12.89 6.37 -2.32
C LEU A 120 11.57 6.10 -3.04
N LEU A 121 10.45 6.60 -2.48
CA LEU A 121 9.14 6.28 -3.02
C LEU A 121 8.89 7.02 -4.34
N PRO A 122 8.50 6.33 -5.42
CA PRO A 122 8.09 6.98 -6.65
C PRO A 122 6.81 7.80 -6.42
N ASN A 123 6.58 8.81 -7.26
CA ASN A 123 5.35 9.60 -7.20
C ASN A 123 4.14 8.84 -7.78
N GLY A 124 4.39 7.93 -8.72
CA GLY A 124 3.38 7.10 -9.35
C GLY A 124 3.04 5.83 -8.57
N PHE A 125 2.78 4.76 -9.32
CA PHE A 125 2.56 3.43 -8.77
C PHE A 125 3.86 2.81 -8.23
N SER A 126 3.73 1.68 -7.55
CA SER A 126 4.82 0.89 -6.96
C SER A 126 5.36 1.34 -5.59
N TYR A 127 4.85 2.44 -4.98
CA TYR A 127 5.26 2.77 -3.62
C TYR A 127 5.11 1.59 -2.63
N PRO A 128 4.07 0.72 -2.74
CA PRO A 128 3.93 -0.40 -1.82
C PRO A 128 5.11 -1.36 -1.86
N THR A 129 5.60 -1.65 -3.06
CA THR A 129 6.77 -2.48 -3.28
C THR A 129 8.01 -1.87 -2.67
N THR A 130 8.29 -0.63 -3.05
CA THR A 130 9.50 0.10 -2.62
C THR A 130 9.58 0.16 -1.09
N ILE A 131 8.49 0.54 -0.42
CA ILE A 131 8.50 0.66 1.04
C ILE A 131 8.62 -0.70 1.73
N THR A 132 7.96 -1.75 1.22
CA THR A 132 8.06 -3.09 1.80
C THR A 132 9.50 -3.62 1.71
N MET A 133 10.12 -3.50 0.55
CA MET A 133 11.52 -3.91 0.35
C MET A 133 12.48 -3.08 1.22
N SER A 134 12.25 -1.77 1.35
CA SER A 134 13.05 -0.89 2.21
C SER A 134 12.95 -1.30 3.68
N PHE A 135 11.77 -1.69 4.16
CA PHE A 135 11.58 -2.14 5.53
C PHE A 135 12.32 -3.46 5.79
N PHE A 136 12.22 -4.44 4.90
CA PHE A 136 13.00 -5.68 5.03
C PHE A 136 14.50 -5.43 5.02
N ARG A 137 14.99 -4.61 4.09
CA ARG A 137 16.42 -4.27 3.98
C ARG A 137 16.96 -3.51 5.19
N ALA A 138 16.13 -2.73 5.85
CA ALA A 138 16.48 -2.02 7.08
C ALA A 138 16.34 -2.89 8.35
N GLY A 139 15.95 -4.15 8.23
CA GLY A 139 15.76 -5.05 9.37
C GLY A 139 14.50 -4.74 10.19
N TYR A 140 13.52 -4.04 9.63
CA TYR A 140 12.26 -3.77 10.32
C TYR A 140 11.30 -4.95 10.20
N SER A 141 10.47 -5.13 11.24
CA SER A 141 9.52 -6.22 11.32
C SER A 141 8.29 -5.98 10.43
N VAL A 142 7.97 -6.95 9.56
CA VAL A 142 6.82 -6.89 8.65
C VAL A 142 5.93 -8.10 8.87
N ALA A 143 4.62 -7.85 8.99
CA ALA A 143 3.61 -8.91 9.09
C ALA A 143 2.52 -8.77 8.03
N TYR A 144 1.74 -9.82 7.86
CA TYR A 144 0.63 -9.89 6.91
C TYR A 144 -0.64 -10.35 7.61
N VAL A 145 -1.76 -9.71 7.27
CA VAL A 145 -3.11 -10.10 7.69
C VAL A 145 -3.93 -10.38 6.44
N ASP A 146 -4.55 -11.56 6.37
CA ASP A 146 -5.43 -11.89 5.25
C ASP A 146 -6.66 -11.00 5.22
N ILE A 147 -6.90 -10.38 4.07
CA ILE A 147 -8.07 -9.55 3.81
C ILE A 147 -8.82 -10.01 2.57
N GLU A 148 -10.11 -9.74 2.56
CA GLU A 148 -10.96 -9.91 1.39
C GLU A 148 -11.11 -8.56 0.69
N ALA A 149 -10.48 -8.38 -0.46
CA ALA A 149 -10.70 -7.21 -1.29
C ALA A 149 -12.02 -7.34 -2.07
N GLY A 150 -12.88 -6.36 -1.95
CA GLY A 150 -14.10 -6.24 -2.74
C GLY A 150 -13.81 -6.03 -4.24
N LYS A 151 -14.85 -6.15 -5.07
CA LYS A 151 -14.75 -5.72 -6.47
C LYS A 151 -14.63 -4.20 -6.52
N ARG A 152 -13.70 -3.70 -7.32
CA ARG A 152 -13.50 -2.27 -7.51
C ARG A 152 -14.72 -1.64 -8.19
N GLU A 153 -15.19 -0.55 -7.63
CA GLU A 153 -16.15 0.31 -8.31
C GLU A 153 -15.38 1.32 -9.17
N GLY A 154 -15.44 1.18 -10.52
CA GLY A 154 -14.80 2.08 -11.47
C GLY A 154 -13.73 1.45 -12.37
N LYS A 155 -13.18 2.27 -13.29
CA LYS A 155 -12.18 1.84 -14.28
C LYS A 155 -10.77 1.90 -13.69
N SER A 156 -9.96 0.87 -13.96
CA SER A 156 -8.53 0.88 -13.59
C SER A 156 -7.73 1.81 -14.51
N HIS A 157 -6.97 2.73 -13.92
CA HIS A 157 -6.05 3.59 -14.65
C HIS A 157 -4.64 2.97 -14.83
N ILE A 158 -4.45 1.73 -14.41
CA ILE A 158 -3.16 1.01 -14.52
C ILE A 158 -2.99 0.51 -15.97
N ASN A 159 -1.91 0.95 -16.62
CA ASN A 159 -1.51 0.43 -17.92
C ASN A 159 -0.50 -0.71 -17.71
N LEU A 160 -0.95 -1.97 -17.89
CA LEU A 160 -0.17 -3.17 -17.60
C LEU A 160 1.19 -3.23 -18.31
N LEU A 161 1.31 -2.68 -19.53
CA LEU A 161 2.56 -2.67 -20.28
C LEU A 161 3.53 -1.58 -19.81
N LYS A 162 3.04 -0.34 -19.64
CA LYS A 162 3.89 0.79 -19.21
C LYS A 162 4.28 0.70 -17.74
N ASP A 163 3.34 0.30 -16.89
CA ASP A 163 3.60 0.22 -15.45
C ASP A 163 4.34 -1.07 -15.11
N GLY A 164 4.09 -2.18 -15.83
CA GLY A 164 4.82 -3.43 -15.69
C GLY A 164 6.33 -3.30 -15.99
N MET A 165 6.70 -2.60 -17.06
CA MET A 165 8.13 -2.35 -17.35
C MET A 165 8.82 -1.50 -16.28
N ARG A 166 8.13 -0.53 -15.68
CA ARG A 166 8.68 0.26 -14.58
C ARG A 166 8.93 -0.55 -13.32
N PHE A 167 8.21 -1.64 -13.12
CA PHE A 167 8.46 -2.56 -12.01
C PHE A 167 9.80 -3.31 -12.11
N PHE A 168 10.29 -3.56 -13.32
CA PHE A 168 11.59 -4.22 -13.53
C PHE A 168 12.78 -3.27 -13.38
N LEU A 169 12.54 -1.94 -13.33
CA LEU A 169 13.57 -0.91 -13.21
C LEU A 169 13.76 -0.38 -11.78
N ILE A 170 13.05 -0.95 -10.80
CA ILE A 170 13.16 -0.65 -9.38
C ILE A 170 13.87 -1.78 -8.64
#